data_5a6e56c64e34028487fdeefa3c912b8a
#
_entry.id   5a6e56c64e34028487fdeefa3c912b8a
#
_cell.length_a   1.000
_cell.length_b   1.000
_cell.length_c   1.000
_cell.angle_alpha   90.00
_cell.angle_beta   90.00
_cell.angle_gamma   90.00
#
_symmetry.space_group_name_H-M   'P 1'
#
loop_
_entity.id
_entity.type
_entity.pdbx_description
1 polymer ?
#
loop_
_entity_poly.entity_id
_entity_poly.type
_entity_poly.pdbx_seq_one_letter_code
_entity_poly.pdbx_strand_id
1 'polypeptide(L)'
;QVLMNILSNAVKYTPTGGYIRLDVDELTHTEHYAKYRFVVQDNGIGMSEEFQKTLFEPFTREEKSGTNKVQGTGLGMAITKSIVDLMGGSISVESATGKGTRFEVVLEFPIDAEADTAQKAQELPEETEDTSPLCGMKFLCAEDNALNAEILQMLLETKGASCTICSNGQEIVDAFVRVKPGEYDMILMDVQMPVMDGLEAARRIRSSENPLGQVIPILAMTANAFLEDMQKSKEAGMDEHLSKPVDIDALEQTVKRFRVTPPPKINSGIARFRR
;
A
#
# COMPACT_ATOMS: atom_id res chain seq x y z
N GLN A 1 8.85 5.01 3.68
CA GLN A 1 8.71 5.24 5.13
C GLN A 1 9.10 6.66 5.54
N VAL A 2 10.21 7.25 5.00
CA VAL A 2 10.65 8.62 5.31
C VAL A 2 9.53 9.63 5.05
N LEU A 3 9.03 9.71 3.81
CA LEU A 3 7.97 10.65 3.44
C LEU A 3 6.67 10.38 4.19
N MET A 4 6.30 9.12 4.41
CA MET A 4 5.10 8.76 5.17
C MET A 4 5.14 9.26 6.62
N ASN A 5 6.30 9.15 7.28
CA ASN A 5 6.47 9.68 8.65
C ASN A 5 6.34 11.21 8.68
N ILE A 6 6.92 11.90 7.70
CA ILE A 6 6.86 13.37 7.62
C ILE A 6 5.43 13.83 7.29
N LEU A 7 4.80 13.24 6.27
CA LEU A 7 3.45 13.59 5.84
C LEU A 7 2.41 13.27 6.91
N SER A 8 2.49 12.12 7.59
CA SER A 8 1.58 11.79 8.70
C SER A 8 1.70 12.78 9.86
N ASN A 9 2.91 13.25 10.16
CA ASN A 9 3.10 14.32 11.14
C ASN A 9 2.50 15.64 10.64
N ALA A 10 2.70 16.01 9.38
CA ALA A 10 2.10 17.21 8.82
C ALA A 10 0.56 17.18 8.92
N VAL A 11 -0.08 16.07 8.55
CA VAL A 11 -1.54 15.88 8.67
C VAL A 11 -1.98 15.97 10.15
N LYS A 12 -1.25 15.32 11.04
CA LYS A 12 -1.57 15.25 12.47
C LYS A 12 -1.50 16.60 13.17
N TYR A 13 -0.57 17.46 12.77
CA TYR A 13 -0.29 18.72 13.45
C TYR A 13 -0.79 19.96 12.70
N THR A 14 -1.43 19.77 11.54
CA THR A 14 -2.10 20.84 10.82
C THR A 14 -3.59 20.84 11.15
N PRO A 15 -4.15 21.95 11.69
CA PRO A 15 -5.56 22.04 12.01
C PRO A 15 -6.42 22.03 10.74
N THR A 16 -7.72 21.73 10.91
CA THR A 16 -8.71 21.81 9.83
C THR A 16 -8.68 23.19 9.16
N GLY A 17 -8.63 23.21 7.85
CA GLY A 17 -8.51 24.43 7.04
C GLY A 17 -7.05 24.88 6.81
N GLY A 18 -6.06 24.16 7.36
CA GLY A 18 -4.67 24.36 7.02
C GLY A 18 -4.31 23.75 5.66
N TYR A 19 -3.05 23.91 5.26
CA TYR A 19 -2.52 23.32 4.03
C TYR A 19 -1.25 22.49 4.31
N ILE A 20 -1.04 21.49 3.48
CA ILE A 20 0.20 20.69 3.41
C ILE A 20 0.62 20.68 1.95
N ARG A 21 1.89 20.94 1.69
CA ARG A 21 2.48 20.96 0.34
C ARG A 21 3.67 20.00 0.30
N LEU A 22 3.74 19.21 -0.75
CA LEU A 22 4.88 18.37 -1.10
C LEU A 22 5.44 18.86 -2.43
N ASP A 23 6.69 19.26 -2.44
CA ASP A 23 7.44 19.58 -3.65
C ASP A 23 8.54 18.53 -3.83
N VAL A 24 8.77 18.12 -5.07
CA VAL A 24 9.84 17.18 -5.45
C VAL A 24 10.62 17.79 -6.59
N ASP A 25 11.91 17.99 -6.38
CA ASP A 25 12.82 18.53 -7.38
C ASP A 25 13.95 17.55 -7.66
N GLU A 26 14.25 17.34 -8.92
CA GLU A 26 15.47 16.66 -9.33
C GLU A 26 16.63 17.67 -9.31
N LEU A 27 17.63 17.43 -8.48
CA LEU A 27 18.78 18.32 -8.31
C LEU A 27 19.92 17.99 -9.29
N THR A 28 20.11 16.71 -9.55
CA THR A 28 21.20 16.21 -10.42
C THR A 28 20.75 14.90 -11.02
N HIS A 29 21.05 14.73 -12.31
CA HIS A 29 20.86 13.50 -13.05
C HIS A 29 22.16 13.16 -13.79
N THR A 30 22.68 11.95 -13.58
CA THR A 30 23.86 11.41 -14.28
C THR A 30 23.51 10.03 -14.85
N GLU A 31 24.43 9.40 -15.58
CA GLU A 31 24.22 8.03 -16.07
C GLU A 31 24.12 6.97 -14.97
N HIS A 32 24.56 7.28 -13.73
CA HIS A 32 24.66 6.28 -12.65
C HIS A 32 23.80 6.61 -11.45
N TYR A 33 23.38 7.84 -11.25
CA TYR A 33 22.55 8.26 -10.13
C TYR A 33 21.73 9.51 -10.44
N ALA A 34 20.59 9.62 -9.77
CA ALA A 34 19.78 10.84 -9.70
C ALA A 34 19.61 11.28 -8.25
N LYS A 35 19.69 12.60 -8.01
CA LYS A 35 19.57 13.21 -6.70
C LYS A 35 18.30 14.03 -6.64
N TYR A 36 17.44 13.72 -5.68
CA TYR A 36 16.15 14.36 -5.49
C TYR A 36 16.08 15.10 -4.17
N ARG A 37 15.40 16.25 -4.19
CA ARG A 37 15.00 17.01 -3.03
C ARG A 37 13.50 16.89 -2.83
N PHE A 38 13.08 16.46 -1.65
CA PHE A 38 11.69 16.39 -1.22
C PHE A 38 11.47 17.47 -0.16
N VAL A 39 10.49 18.35 -0.35
CA VAL A 39 10.13 19.40 0.61
C VAL A 39 8.69 19.19 1.02
N VAL A 40 8.46 18.94 2.32
CA VAL A 40 7.13 18.88 2.91
C VAL A 40 6.95 20.12 3.77
N GLN A 41 5.96 20.94 3.48
CA GLN A 41 5.64 22.16 4.19
C GLN A 41 4.20 22.17 4.64
N ASP A 42 3.97 22.51 5.91
CA ASP A 42 2.64 22.71 6.49
C ASP A 42 2.55 24.10 7.16
N ASN A 43 1.32 24.55 7.39
CA ASN A 43 1.02 25.73 8.20
C ASN A 43 0.39 25.35 9.55
N GLY A 44 0.80 24.22 10.11
CA GLY A 44 0.34 23.69 11.37
C GLY A 44 0.83 24.46 12.60
N ILE A 45 0.77 23.79 13.74
CA ILE A 45 1.14 24.41 15.03
C ILE A 45 2.61 24.74 15.18
N GLY A 46 3.48 24.19 14.31
CA GLY A 46 4.92 24.33 14.39
C GLY A 46 5.55 23.77 15.69
N MET A 47 6.85 23.97 15.84
CA MET A 47 7.67 23.45 16.93
C MET A 47 8.51 24.54 17.55
N SER A 48 8.84 24.42 18.86
CA SER A 48 9.77 25.29 19.56
C SER A 48 11.22 25.06 19.08
N GLU A 49 12.08 26.05 19.20
CA GLU A 49 13.51 25.91 18.86
C GLU A 49 14.21 24.84 19.72
N GLU A 50 13.77 24.69 20.97
CA GLU A 50 14.31 23.70 21.90
C GLU A 50 13.97 22.28 21.43
N PHE A 51 12.71 22.05 21.03
CA PHE A 51 12.27 20.75 20.55
C PHE A 51 12.92 20.39 19.20
N GLN A 52 13.12 21.35 18.31
CA GLN A 52 13.79 21.10 17.02
C GLN A 52 15.21 20.53 17.20
N LYS A 53 15.92 20.89 18.25
CA LYS A 53 17.28 20.39 18.55
C LYS A 53 17.29 18.91 18.90
N THR A 54 16.21 18.41 19.48
CA THR A 54 16.06 17.01 19.94
C THR A 54 15.09 16.21 19.09
N LEU A 55 14.52 16.79 18.03
CA LEU A 55 13.48 16.18 17.20
C LEU A 55 13.84 14.79 16.67
N PHE A 56 15.11 14.57 16.36
CA PHE A 56 15.62 13.31 15.82
C PHE A 56 16.15 12.35 16.90
N GLU A 57 16.06 12.71 18.17
CA GLU A 57 16.42 11.81 19.27
C GLU A 57 15.24 10.85 19.57
N PRO A 58 15.53 9.58 19.88
CA PRO A 58 14.49 8.60 20.20
C PRO A 58 13.66 9.04 21.41
N PHE A 59 12.35 8.72 21.38
CA PHE A 59 11.38 8.99 22.46
C PHE A 59 11.13 10.47 22.80
N THR A 60 11.63 11.39 22.00
CA THR A 60 11.46 12.82 22.22
C THR A 60 10.07 13.28 21.79
N ARG A 61 9.44 14.12 22.62
CA ARG A 61 8.12 14.73 22.39
C ARG A 61 8.09 16.15 22.92
N GLU A 62 7.40 17.03 22.22
CA GLU A 62 7.12 18.36 22.75
C GLU A 62 5.95 18.27 23.75
N GLU A 63 6.23 18.46 25.05
CA GLU A 63 5.21 18.54 26.09
C GLU A 63 4.48 19.88 25.99
N LYS A 64 3.29 19.89 25.41
CA LYS A 64 2.38 21.04 25.52
C LYS A 64 1.40 20.81 26.65
N SER A 65 1.38 21.72 27.63
CA SER A 65 0.40 21.81 28.72
C SER A 65 -0.97 22.09 28.11
N GLY A 66 -1.78 21.06 27.89
CA GLY A 66 -3.16 21.23 27.39
C GLY A 66 -3.71 19.97 26.75
N THR A 67 -4.76 19.49 27.26
CA THR A 67 -5.82 18.51 27.01
C THR A 67 -5.91 17.65 25.73
N ASN A 68 -4.96 17.66 24.81
CA ASN A 68 -4.97 16.72 23.68
C ASN A 68 -3.65 15.91 23.66
N LYS A 69 -3.69 14.72 24.30
CA LYS A 69 -2.63 13.71 24.15
C LYS A 69 -2.67 13.15 22.74
N VAL A 70 -2.01 13.80 21.81
CA VAL A 70 -1.79 13.25 20.47
C VAL A 70 -0.89 12.02 20.59
N GLN A 71 -1.45 10.84 20.38
CA GLN A 71 -0.80 9.55 20.58
C GLN A 71 0.34 9.34 19.56
N GLY A 72 1.53 8.95 20.00
CA GLY A 72 2.68 8.65 19.16
C GLY A 72 3.84 8.10 20.01
N THR A 73 4.69 7.26 19.46
CA THR A 73 5.82 6.61 20.17
C THR A 73 7.02 7.51 20.39
N GLY A 74 7.13 8.64 19.66
CA GLY A 74 8.34 9.47 19.65
C GLY A 74 9.52 8.85 18.89
N LEU A 75 9.30 7.77 18.15
CA LEU A 75 10.34 7.07 17.39
C LEU A 75 10.38 7.46 15.90
N GLY A 76 9.28 7.96 15.35
CA GLY A 76 9.12 8.17 13.90
C GLY A 76 10.22 9.05 13.29
N MET A 77 10.54 10.19 13.90
CA MET A 77 11.56 11.11 13.36
C MET A 77 12.98 10.58 13.56
N ALA A 78 13.28 9.88 14.66
CA ALA A 78 14.56 9.20 14.86
C ALA A 78 14.78 8.11 13.81
N ILE A 79 13.78 7.30 13.52
CA ILE A 79 13.81 6.27 12.47
C ILE A 79 13.98 6.94 11.09
N THR A 80 13.26 8.04 10.82
CA THR A 80 13.37 8.80 9.58
C THR A 80 14.81 9.29 9.37
N LYS A 81 15.43 9.87 10.38
CA LYS A 81 16.83 10.34 10.33
C LYS A 81 17.78 9.15 10.04
N SER A 82 17.61 8.03 10.76
CA SER A 82 18.45 6.85 10.56
C SER A 82 18.34 6.29 9.14
N ILE A 83 17.13 6.23 8.55
CA ILE A 83 16.93 5.76 7.18
C ILE A 83 17.61 6.71 6.18
N VAL A 84 17.42 8.03 6.34
CA VAL A 84 18.05 9.01 5.45
C VAL A 84 19.58 8.93 5.52
N ASP A 85 20.16 8.77 6.72
CA ASP A 85 21.60 8.62 6.91
C ASP A 85 22.13 7.31 6.29
N LEU A 86 21.41 6.19 6.44
CA LEU A 86 21.74 4.92 5.79
C LEU A 86 21.72 5.00 4.26
N MET A 87 20.84 5.85 3.71
CA MET A 87 20.77 6.13 2.27
C MET A 87 21.80 7.15 1.80
N GLY A 88 22.70 7.63 2.68
CA GLY A 88 23.69 8.66 2.34
C GLY A 88 23.09 10.04 2.06
N GLY A 89 21.85 10.27 2.46
CA GLY A 89 21.11 11.51 2.26
C GLY A 89 21.25 12.52 3.40
N SER A 90 20.45 13.57 3.32
CA SER A 90 20.35 14.58 4.38
C SER A 90 18.89 14.94 4.66
N ILE A 91 18.59 15.26 5.92
CA ILE A 91 17.30 15.78 6.35
C ILE A 91 17.52 17.03 7.21
N SER A 92 16.76 18.07 6.93
CA SER A 92 16.72 19.30 7.70
C SER A 92 15.28 19.70 8.02
N VAL A 93 15.11 20.54 9.04
CA VAL A 93 13.82 21.05 9.49
C VAL A 93 13.92 22.54 9.81
N GLU A 94 12.92 23.27 9.38
CA GLU A 94 12.67 24.66 9.74
C GLU A 94 11.26 24.76 10.29
N SER A 95 11.10 25.24 11.52
CA SER A 95 9.79 25.37 12.16
C SER A 95 9.77 26.54 13.14
N ALA A 96 8.61 27.11 13.34
CA ALA A 96 8.38 28.05 14.42
C ALA A 96 6.96 27.87 14.96
N THR A 97 6.78 28.04 16.27
CA THR A 97 5.49 27.91 16.92
C THR A 97 4.44 28.82 16.26
N GLY A 98 3.34 28.24 15.80
CA GLY A 98 2.25 28.93 15.12
C GLY A 98 2.50 29.28 13.66
N LYS A 99 3.64 28.87 13.08
CA LYS A 99 3.98 29.17 11.67
C LYS A 99 4.08 27.92 10.79
N GLY A 100 3.90 26.74 11.38
CA GLY A 100 4.01 25.47 10.69
C GLY A 100 5.44 24.94 10.65
N THR A 101 5.66 23.94 9.79
CA THR A 101 6.93 23.22 9.67
C THR A 101 7.27 23.00 8.20
N ARG A 102 8.57 23.08 7.89
CA ARG A 102 9.15 22.72 6.60
C ARG A 102 10.25 21.67 6.82
N PHE A 103 10.04 20.49 6.30
CA PHE A 103 11.06 19.46 6.19
C PHE A 103 11.66 19.46 4.80
N GLU A 104 12.98 19.31 4.70
CA GLU A 104 13.68 19.07 3.46
C GLU A 104 14.49 17.80 3.57
N VAL A 105 14.29 16.88 2.63
CA VAL A 105 15.02 15.61 2.53
C VAL A 105 15.71 15.56 1.18
N VAL A 106 16.99 15.26 1.17
CA VAL A 106 17.77 15.07 -0.07
C VAL A 106 18.28 13.64 -0.09
N LEU A 107 17.95 12.90 -1.14
CA LEU A 107 18.34 11.52 -1.35
C LEU A 107 18.97 11.34 -2.72
N GLU A 108 19.92 10.41 -2.80
CA GLU A 108 20.53 9.99 -4.04
C GLU A 108 20.11 8.54 -4.33
N PHE A 109 19.67 8.29 -5.55
CA PHE A 109 19.23 6.97 -6.02
C PHE A 109 20.13 6.50 -7.14
N PRO A 110 20.62 5.25 -7.10
CA PRO A 110 21.32 4.67 -8.24
C PRO A 110 20.34 4.55 -9.42
N ILE A 111 20.82 4.84 -10.62
CA ILE A 111 20.10 4.60 -11.85
C ILE A 111 20.59 3.27 -12.40
N ASP A 112 19.67 2.35 -12.63
CA ASP A 112 19.98 1.09 -13.29
C ASP A 112 20.02 1.35 -14.81
N ALA A 113 21.23 1.45 -15.37
CA ALA A 113 21.44 1.72 -16.78
C ALA A 113 20.84 0.63 -17.70
N GLU A 114 20.59 -0.58 -17.16
CA GLU A 114 19.92 -1.65 -17.90
C GLU A 114 18.40 -1.44 -17.95
N ALA A 115 17.82 -0.81 -16.94
CA ALA A 115 16.39 -0.45 -16.94
C ALA A 115 16.09 0.70 -17.92
N ASP A 116 17.02 1.65 -18.07
CA ASP A 116 16.86 2.80 -18.99
C ASP A 116 16.95 2.37 -20.47
N THR A 117 17.72 1.32 -20.78
CA THR A 117 17.77 0.74 -22.14
C THR A 117 16.51 -0.06 -22.45
N ALA A 118 15.85 -0.67 -21.45
CA ALA A 118 14.56 -1.32 -21.63
C ALA A 118 13.43 -0.30 -21.85
N GLN A 119 13.50 0.89 -21.23
CA GLN A 119 12.52 1.96 -21.45
C GLN A 119 12.76 2.75 -22.75
N LYS A 120 14.00 2.96 -23.19
CA LYS A 120 14.31 3.61 -24.49
C LYS A 120 14.11 2.71 -25.71
N ALA A 121 14.05 1.38 -25.52
CA ALA A 121 13.68 0.44 -26.59
C ALA A 121 12.15 0.32 -26.78
N GLN A 122 11.36 1.04 -25.98
CA GLN A 122 9.90 1.15 -26.11
C GLN A 122 9.43 2.55 -26.54
N GLU A 123 10.24 3.28 -27.33
CA GLU A 123 9.67 4.31 -28.19
C GLU A 123 8.94 3.64 -29.34
N LEU A 124 7.66 3.48 -29.12
CA LEU A 124 6.55 3.35 -30.08
C LEU A 124 6.66 2.31 -31.21
N PRO A 125 5.83 1.30 -31.15
CA PRO A 125 4.86 1.08 -32.21
C PRO A 125 3.50 1.68 -31.79
N GLU A 126 2.83 2.23 -32.80
CA GLU A 126 1.50 2.79 -32.80
C GLU A 126 0.48 2.04 -31.92
N GLU A 127 -0.36 2.83 -31.25
CA GLU A 127 -1.63 2.53 -30.61
C GLU A 127 -2.28 1.19 -31.04
N THR A 128 -1.95 0.12 -30.33
CA THR A 128 -2.95 -0.88 -30.00
C THR A 128 -3.40 -0.54 -28.59
N GLU A 129 -4.68 -0.43 -28.38
CA GLU A 129 -5.34 -0.23 -27.08
C GLU A 129 -4.84 -1.32 -26.11
N ASP A 130 -3.73 -1.05 -25.41
CA ASP A 130 -3.22 -1.93 -24.36
C ASP A 130 -4.05 -1.67 -23.11
N THR A 131 -5.28 -2.18 -23.17
CA THR A 131 -6.21 -2.15 -22.05
C THR A 131 -5.54 -2.85 -20.86
N SER A 132 -5.40 -2.13 -19.74
CA SER A 132 -4.86 -2.69 -18.50
C SER A 132 -5.37 -4.12 -18.26
N PRO A 133 -4.53 -5.07 -17.82
CA PRO A 133 -4.98 -6.42 -17.49
C PRO A 133 -6.04 -6.44 -16.38
N LEU A 134 -6.20 -5.34 -15.65
CA LEU A 134 -7.26 -5.17 -14.65
C LEU A 134 -8.59 -4.72 -15.24
N CYS A 135 -8.60 -4.23 -16.49
CA CYS A 135 -9.80 -3.69 -17.11
C CYS A 135 -10.94 -4.72 -17.14
N GLY A 136 -12.11 -4.33 -16.63
CA GLY A 136 -13.29 -5.17 -16.50
C GLY A 136 -13.25 -6.21 -15.38
N MET A 137 -12.15 -6.32 -14.61
CA MET A 137 -12.07 -7.20 -13.46
C MET A 137 -12.89 -6.70 -12.28
N LYS A 138 -13.35 -7.65 -11.49
CA LYS A 138 -14.13 -7.41 -10.27
C LYS A 138 -13.42 -8.01 -9.07
N PHE A 139 -13.07 -7.16 -8.12
CA PHE A 139 -12.35 -7.56 -6.91
C PHE A 139 -13.29 -7.56 -5.71
N LEU A 140 -13.14 -8.57 -4.85
CA LEU A 140 -13.67 -8.55 -3.50
C LEU A 140 -12.52 -8.26 -2.55
N CYS A 141 -12.58 -7.13 -1.82
CA CYS A 141 -11.47 -6.63 -1.04
C CYS A 141 -11.82 -6.60 0.45
N ALA A 142 -10.85 -6.89 1.33
CA ALA A 142 -10.94 -6.66 2.76
C ALA A 142 -9.83 -5.72 3.20
N GLU A 143 -10.19 -4.59 3.78
CA GLU A 143 -9.30 -3.55 4.30
C GLU A 143 -10.04 -2.80 5.42
N ASP A 144 -9.46 -2.76 6.63
CA ASP A 144 -10.08 -2.17 7.82
C ASP A 144 -9.86 -0.65 7.94
N ASN A 145 -8.84 -0.13 7.26
CA ASN A 145 -8.56 1.31 7.24
C ASN A 145 -9.32 1.97 6.10
N ALA A 146 -10.28 2.84 6.42
CA ALA A 146 -11.14 3.51 5.45
C ALA A 146 -10.35 4.30 4.37
N LEU A 147 -9.23 4.94 4.76
CA LEU A 147 -8.39 5.67 3.80
C LEU A 147 -7.67 4.73 2.83
N ASN A 148 -7.12 3.61 3.35
CA ASN A 148 -6.49 2.61 2.49
C ASN A 148 -7.50 1.96 1.54
N ALA A 149 -8.72 1.70 2.02
CA ALA A 149 -9.83 1.18 1.23
C ALA A 149 -10.21 2.12 0.08
N GLU A 150 -10.32 3.43 0.35
CA GLU A 150 -10.61 4.46 -0.65
C GLU A 150 -9.48 4.56 -1.69
N ILE A 151 -8.22 4.54 -1.25
CA ILE A 151 -7.06 4.54 -2.14
C ILE A 151 -7.05 3.29 -3.03
N LEU A 152 -7.27 2.10 -2.46
CA LEU A 152 -7.32 0.84 -3.19
C LEU A 152 -8.44 0.87 -4.25
N GLN A 153 -9.64 1.34 -3.88
CA GLN A 153 -10.76 1.48 -4.79
C GLN A 153 -10.41 2.41 -5.95
N MET A 154 -9.87 3.60 -5.66
CA MET A 154 -9.48 4.58 -6.68
C MET A 154 -8.42 4.02 -7.64
N LEU A 155 -7.41 3.30 -7.12
CA LEU A 155 -6.37 2.67 -7.94
C LEU A 155 -6.96 1.63 -8.90
N LEU A 156 -7.86 0.77 -8.42
CA LEU A 156 -8.53 -0.24 -9.24
C LEU A 156 -9.42 0.40 -10.31
N GLU A 157 -10.23 1.39 -9.93
CA GLU A 157 -11.13 2.12 -10.83
C GLU A 157 -10.36 2.87 -11.93
N THR A 158 -9.20 3.46 -11.63
CA THR A 158 -8.33 4.12 -12.62
C THR A 158 -7.85 3.17 -13.72
N LYS A 159 -7.73 1.87 -13.40
CA LYS A 159 -7.35 0.81 -14.34
C LYS A 159 -8.55 0.11 -14.97
N GLY A 160 -9.76 0.63 -14.78
CA GLY A 160 -10.99 0.09 -15.33
C GLY A 160 -11.53 -1.16 -14.63
N ALA A 161 -11.04 -1.47 -13.42
CA ALA A 161 -11.57 -2.52 -12.56
C ALA A 161 -12.66 -1.98 -11.63
N SER A 162 -13.40 -2.89 -11.00
CA SER A 162 -14.34 -2.55 -9.92
C SER A 162 -14.05 -3.38 -8.68
N CYS A 163 -14.40 -2.86 -7.49
CA CYS A 163 -14.24 -3.61 -6.26
C CYS A 163 -15.41 -3.43 -5.31
N THR A 164 -15.58 -4.42 -4.45
CA THR A 164 -16.45 -4.35 -3.27
C THR A 164 -15.56 -4.44 -2.04
N ILE A 165 -15.65 -3.47 -1.13
CA ILE A 165 -14.83 -3.38 0.07
C ILE A 165 -15.60 -3.95 1.27
N CYS A 166 -14.95 -4.81 2.04
CA CYS A 166 -15.35 -5.29 3.36
C CYS A 166 -14.38 -4.73 4.40
N SER A 167 -14.86 -4.36 5.57
CA SER A 167 -14.05 -3.68 6.60
C SER A 167 -13.33 -4.63 7.57
N ASN A 168 -13.53 -5.95 7.43
CA ASN A 168 -12.88 -6.97 8.25
C ASN A 168 -13.04 -8.36 7.63
N GLY A 169 -12.30 -9.34 8.20
CA GLY A 169 -12.35 -10.73 7.72
C GLY A 169 -13.70 -11.41 7.87
N GLN A 170 -14.53 -11.04 8.84
CA GLN A 170 -15.87 -11.64 9.00
C GLN A 170 -16.79 -11.18 7.88
N GLU A 171 -16.80 -9.90 7.55
CA GLU A 171 -17.63 -9.35 6.48
C GLU A 171 -17.32 -9.97 5.12
N ILE A 172 -16.02 -10.14 4.79
CA ILE A 172 -15.67 -10.73 3.50
C ILE A 172 -16.05 -12.22 3.43
N VAL A 173 -15.95 -12.97 4.52
CA VAL A 173 -16.40 -14.37 4.59
C VAL A 173 -17.91 -14.43 4.39
N ASP A 174 -18.70 -13.59 5.07
CA ASP A 174 -20.16 -13.56 4.96
C ASP A 174 -20.62 -13.13 3.56
N ALA A 175 -19.90 -12.19 2.94
CA ALA A 175 -20.14 -11.81 1.55
C ALA A 175 -19.83 -12.99 0.61
N PHE A 176 -18.68 -13.65 0.80
CA PHE A 176 -18.21 -14.71 -0.09
C PHE A 176 -19.12 -15.94 -0.13
N VAL A 177 -19.77 -16.30 0.95
CA VAL A 177 -20.72 -17.43 0.98
C VAL A 177 -21.81 -17.32 -0.09
N ARG A 178 -22.18 -16.09 -0.46
CA ARG A 178 -23.27 -15.78 -1.42
C ARG A 178 -22.78 -15.51 -2.84
N VAL A 179 -21.46 -15.47 -3.06
CA VAL A 179 -20.83 -15.16 -4.35
C VAL A 179 -21.18 -16.20 -5.39
N LYS A 180 -21.56 -15.73 -6.58
CA LYS A 180 -21.87 -16.58 -7.74
C LYS A 180 -20.68 -16.65 -8.70
N PRO A 181 -20.59 -17.70 -9.53
CA PRO A 181 -19.56 -17.78 -10.56
C PRO A 181 -19.56 -16.55 -11.48
N GLY A 182 -18.37 -15.89 -11.63
CA GLY A 182 -18.18 -14.70 -12.44
C GLY A 182 -18.61 -13.38 -11.77
N GLU A 183 -18.97 -13.40 -10.49
CA GLU A 183 -19.29 -12.20 -9.73
C GLU A 183 -18.01 -11.45 -9.31
N TYR A 184 -16.97 -12.19 -8.91
CA TYR A 184 -15.62 -11.66 -8.64
C TYR A 184 -14.59 -12.56 -9.31
N ASP A 185 -13.48 -11.93 -9.72
CA ASP A 185 -12.36 -12.59 -10.37
C ASP A 185 -11.24 -12.92 -9.37
N MET A 186 -11.13 -12.13 -8.29
CA MET A 186 -10.02 -12.22 -7.34
C MET A 186 -10.39 -11.56 -6.00
N ILE A 187 -9.73 -12.02 -4.93
CA ILE A 187 -9.83 -11.44 -3.60
C ILE A 187 -8.51 -10.72 -3.26
N LEU A 188 -8.60 -9.47 -2.78
CA LEU A 188 -7.50 -8.75 -2.14
C LEU A 188 -7.76 -8.71 -0.64
N MET A 189 -6.88 -9.31 0.16
CA MET A 189 -7.09 -9.56 1.58
C MET A 189 -6.01 -8.91 2.42
N ASP A 190 -6.36 -7.90 3.21
CA ASP A 190 -5.46 -7.45 4.27
C ASP A 190 -5.23 -8.57 5.29
N VAL A 191 -3.98 -8.79 5.64
CA VAL A 191 -3.61 -9.82 6.63
C VAL A 191 -3.99 -9.38 8.04
N GLN A 192 -3.83 -8.10 8.37
CA GLN A 192 -4.03 -7.57 9.73
C GLN A 192 -5.31 -6.73 9.83
N MET A 193 -6.38 -7.35 10.30
CA MET A 193 -7.67 -6.69 10.52
C MET A 193 -8.26 -7.03 11.89
N PRO A 194 -9.09 -6.14 12.46
CA PRO A 194 -9.85 -6.44 13.67
C PRO A 194 -10.97 -7.46 13.41
N VAL A 195 -11.55 -7.99 14.48
CA VAL A 195 -12.68 -8.97 14.48
C VAL A 195 -12.24 -10.34 13.96
N MET A 196 -11.77 -10.41 12.73
CA MET A 196 -11.20 -11.60 12.08
C MET A 196 -10.07 -11.15 11.17
N ASP A 197 -8.89 -11.71 11.36
CA ASP A 197 -7.73 -11.44 10.51
C ASP A 197 -7.86 -12.10 9.12
N GLY A 198 -7.02 -11.66 8.17
CA GLY A 198 -7.08 -12.15 6.81
C GLY A 198 -6.69 -13.62 6.66
N LEU A 199 -5.80 -14.14 7.54
CA LEU A 199 -5.39 -15.55 7.51
C LEU A 199 -6.57 -16.46 7.85
N GLU A 200 -7.30 -16.13 8.91
CA GLU A 200 -8.49 -16.88 9.31
C GLU A 200 -9.61 -16.74 8.26
N ALA A 201 -9.80 -15.54 7.71
CA ALA A 201 -10.76 -15.30 6.65
C ALA A 201 -10.47 -16.17 5.41
N ALA A 202 -9.20 -16.23 4.99
CA ALA A 202 -8.78 -17.07 3.87
C ALA A 202 -9.06 -18.57 4.13
N ARG A 203 -8.72 -19.08 5.32
CA ARG A 203 -9.02 -20.49 5.70
C ARG A 203 -10.52 -20.77 5.60
N ARG A 204 -11.37 -19.84 6.10
CA ARG A 204 -12.83 -20.01 6.05
C ARG A 204 -13.37 -19.95 4.63
N ILE A 205 -12.86 -19.07 3.79
CA ILE A 205 -13.21 -19.03 2.36
C ILE A 205 -12.83 -20.34 1.69
N ARG A 206 -11.59 -20.84 1.91
CA ARG A 206 -11.12 -22.10 1.35
C ARG A 206 -11.93 -23.32 1.80
N SER A 207 -12.40 -23.32 3.04
CA SER A 207 -13.21 -24.41 3.63
C SER A 207 -14.73 -24.20 3.50
N SER A 208 -15.16 -23.12 2.85
CA SER A 208 -16.59 -22.82 2.70
C SER A 208 -17.31 -23.82 1.81
N GLU A 209 -18.63 -23.92 1.96
CA GLU A 209 -19.49 -24.73 1.08
C GLU A 209 -19.57 -24.17 -0.35
N ASN A 210 -19.16 -22.93 -0.57
CA ASN A 210 -19.08 -22.32 -1.90
C ASN A 210 -17.90 -22.93 -2.67
N PRO A 211 -18.12 -23.68 -3.77
CA PRO A 211 -17.04 -24.32 -4.52
C PRO A 211 -16.03 -23.34 -5.10
N LEU A 212 -16.39 -22.05 -5.27
CA LEU A 212 -15.46 -21.00 -5.69
C LEU A 212 -14.36 -20.77 -4.67
N GLY A 213 -14.59 -21.06 -3.38
CA GLY A 213 -13.61 -20.95 -2.33
C GLY A 213 -12.33 -21.75 -2.57
N GLN A 214 -12.39 -22.85 -3.33
CA GLN A 214 -11.24 -23.67 -3.67
C GLN A 214 -10.39 -23.12 -4.82
N VAL A 215 -10.93 -22.20 -5.63
CA VAL A 215 -10.32 -21.81 -6.91
C VAL A 215 -10.13 -20.31 -7.08
N ILE A 216 -10.87 -19.47 -6.36
CA ILE A 216 -10.72 -18.01 -6.47
C ILE A 216 -9.33 -17.59 -5.97
N PRO A 217 -8.56 -16.82 -6.75
CA PRO A 217 -7.28 -16.32 -6.28
C PRO A 217 -7.45 -15.37 -5.08
N ILE A 218 -6.65 -15.58 -4.04
CA ILE A 218 -6.60 -14.72 -2.85
C ILE A 218 -5.19 -14.14 -2.73
N LEU A 219 -5.06 -12.83 -2.88
CA LEU A 219 -3.82 -12.09 -2.73
C LEU A 219 -3.78 -11.44 -1.35
N ALA A 220 -2.74 -11.75 -0.57
CA ALA A 220 -2.50 -11.12 0.71
C ALA A 220 -1.96 -9.70 0.51
N MET A 221 -2.52 -8.71 1.20
CA MET A 221 -1.95 -7.37 1.33
C MET A 221 -1.27 -7.26 2.68
N THR A 222 0.04 -7.02 2.73
CA THR A 222 0.82 -7.00 3.96
C THR A 222 1.75 -5.81 4.05
N ALA A 223 1.93 -5.26 5.25
CA ALA A 223 2.91 -4.20 5.51
C ALA A 223 4.35 -4.74 5.54
N ASN A 224 4.54 -6.05 5.72
CA ASN A 224 5.83 -6.70 5.83
C ASN A 224 5.91 -7.93 4.92
N ALA A 225 6.89 -7.95 4.01
CA ALA A 225 7.18 -9.08 3.13
C ALA A 225 8.24 -10.03 3.73
N PHE A 226 8.22 -10.28 5.05
CA PHE A 226 9.13 -11.25 5.65
C PHE A 226 8.73 -12.69 5.29
N LEU A 227 9.73 -13.54 5.11
CA LEU A 227 9.55 -14.95 4.72
C LEU A 227 8.59 -15.72 5.64
N GLU A 228 8.58 -15.42 6.95
CA GLU A 228 7.68 -16.06 7.91
C GLU A 228 6.20 -15.70 7.69
N ASP A 229 5.91 -14.46 7.31
CA ASP A 229 4.54 -14.00 7.05
C ASP A 229 4.02 -14.55 5.71
N MET A 230 4.90 -14.66 4.72
CA MET A 230 4.60 -15.32 3.45
C MET A 230 4.25 -16.80 3.64
N GLN A 231 4.98 -17.51 4.50
CA GLN A 231 4.71 -18.92 4.79
C GLN A 231 3.33 -19.10 5.44
N LYS A 232 2.99 -18.29 6.44
CA LYS A 232 1.69 -18.32 7.13
C LYS A 232 0.51 -18.04 6.19
N SER A 233 0.66 -17.07 5.29
CA SER A 233 -0.38 -16.74 4.31
C SER A 233 -0.59 -17.90 3.33
N LYS A 234 0.48 -18.53 2.87
CA LYS A 234 0.41 -19.71 2.00
C LYS A 234 -0.24 -20.90 2.71
N GLU A 235 0.08 -21.14 3.98
CA GLU A 235 -0.57 -22.18 4.80
C GLU A 235 -2.06 -21.88 5.06
N ALA A 236 -2.45 -20.60 5.07
CA ALA A 236 -3.85 -20.19 5.14
C ALA A 236 -4.60 -20.33 3.80
N GLY A 237 -3.91 -20.69 2.71
CA GLY A 237 -4.49 -20.86 1.39
C GLY A 237 -4.54 -19.60 0.53
N MET A 238 -3.73 -18.59 0.84
CA MET A 238 -3.52 -17.45 -0.04
C MET A 238 -2.50 -17.81 -1.14
N ASP A 239 -2.69 -17.24 -2.32
CA ASP A 239 -1.94 -17.65 -3.52
C ASP A 239 -0.71 -16.78 -3.77
N GLU A 240 -0.77 -15.48 -3.41
CA GLU A 240 0.32 -14.52 -3.66
C GLU A 240 0.26 -13.37 -2.65
N HIS A 241 1.30 -12.50 -2.66
CA HIS A 241 1.44 -11.39 -1.74
C HIS A 241 1.66 -10.08 -2.49
N LEU A 242 1.08 -9.02 -1.94
CA LEU A 242 1.30 -7.63 -2.33
C LEU A 242 1.74 -6.83 -1.10
N SER A 243 2.76 -6.01 -1.25
CA SER A 243 3.18 -5.08 -0.20
C SER A 243 2.20 -3.92 -0.08
N LYS A 244 1.95 -3.43 1.12
CA LYS A 244 1.26 -2.17 1.36
C LYS A 244 2.27 -1.01 1.44
N PRO A 245 1.99 0.15 0.81
CA PRO A 245 0.82 0.45 -0.01
C PRO A 245 0.81 -0.39 -1.30
N VAL A 246 -0.39 -0.75 -1.77
CA VAL A 246 -0.55 -1.60 -2.96
C VAL A 246 0.02 -0.89 -4.18
N ASP A 247 1.04 -1.52 -4.78
CA ASP A 247 1.61 -1.11 -6.06
C ASP A 247 0.75 -1.68 -7.18
N ILE A 248 0.18 -0.79 -7.99
CA ILE A 248 -0.74 -1.18 -9.06
C ILE A 248 -0.04 -1.95 -10.18
N ASP A 249 1.22 -1.65 -10.47
CA ASP A 249 2.00 -2.34 -11.49
C ASP A 249 2.35 -3.76 -11.02
N ALA A 250 2.70 -3.94 -9.75
CA ALA A 250 2.89 -5.26 -9.14
C ALA A 250 1.60 -6.10 -9.16
N LEU A 251 0.43 -5.47 -8.92
CA LEU A 251 -0.87 -6.11 -9.03
C LEU A 251 -1.15 -6.54 -10.49
N GLU A 252 -0.91 -5.67 -11.48
CA GLU A 252 -1.08 -6.00 -12.89
C GLU A 252 -0.22 -7.19 -13.32
N GLN A 253 1.05 -7.21 -12.90
CA GLN A 253 1.96 -8.34 -13.18
C GLN A 253 1.47 -9.64 -12.54
N THR A 254 0.97 -9.55 -11.31
CA THR A 254 0.43 -10.71 -10.59
C THR A 254 -0.81 -11.24 -11.29
N VAL A 255 -1.75 -10.37 -11.67
CA VAL A 255 -2.96 -10.75 -12.41
C VAL A 255 -2.62 -11.39 -13.76
N LYS A 256 -1.64 -10.86 -14.49
CA LYS A 256 -1.17 -11.48 -15.75
C LYS A 256 -0.74 -12.94 -15.54
N ARG A 257 -0.01 -13.24 -14.44
CA ARG A 257 0.39 -14.62 -14.10
C ARG A 257 -0.80 -15.55 -13.86
N PHE A 258 -1.83 -15.09 -13.15
CA PHE A 258 -3.03 -15.87 -12.90
C PHE A 258 -3.90 -16.08 -14.15
N ARG A 259 -3.90 -15.14 -15.10
CA ARG A 259 -4.64 -15.29 -16.37
C ARG A 259 -4.00 -16.28 -17.33
N VAL A 260 -2.68 -16.40 -17.32
CA VAL A 260 -1.93 -17.35 -18.18
C VAL A 260 -2.12 -18.80 -17.71
N THR A 261 -2.41 -19.03 -16.43
CA THR A 261 -2.69 -20.36 -15.87
C THR A 261 -4.18 -20.44 -15.52
N PRO A 262 -5.06 -20.85 -16.44
CA PRO A 262 -6.48 -20.97 -16.10
C PRO A 262 -6.64 -21.99 -14.96
N PRO A 263 -7.53 -21.72 -13.97
CA PRO A 263 -7.80 -22.64 -12.88
C PRO A 263 -8.27 -24.00 -13.45
N PRO A 264 -7.96 -25.11 -12.78
CA PRO A 264 -8.38 -26.43 -13.24
C PRO A 264 -9.88 -26.45 -13.43
N LYS A 265 -10.31 -26.82 -14.63
CA LYS A 265 -11.74 -26.94 -14.97
C LYS A 265 -12.37 -27.91 -13.97
N ILE A 266 -13.30 -27.44 -13.15
CA ILE A 266 -14.14 -28.31 -12.34
C ILE A 266 -14.96 -29.15 -13.31
N ASN A 267 -14.58 -30.40 -13.49
CA ASN A 267 -15.39 -31.37 -14.22
C ASN A 267 -16.72 -31.54 -13.47
N SER A 268 -17.77 -30.90 -13.94
CA SER A 268 -19.14 -31.17 -13.55
C SER A 268 -19.48 -32.59 -14.06
N GLY A 269 -19.04 -33.60 -13.33
CA GLY A 269 -19.42 -34.98 -13.53
C GLY A 269 -20.90 -35.15 -13.23
N ILE A 270 -21.76 -34.85 -14.21
CA ILE A 270 -23.15 -35.28 -14.19
C ILE A 270 -23.13 -36.79 -14.41
N ALA A 271 -23.11 -37.52 -13.31
CA ALA A 271 -23.41 -38.96 -13.34
C ALA A 271 -24.86 -39.14 -13.81
N ARG A 272 -25.04 -39.43 -15.12
CA ARG A 272 -26.32 -39.90 -15.62
C ARG A 272 -26.50 -41.32 -15.13
N PHE A 273 -27.27 -41.50 -14.05
CA PHE A 273 -27.88 -42.79 -13.72
C PHE A 273 -28.92 -43.08 -14.81
N ARG A 274 -28.65 -44.03 -15.70
CA ARG A 274 -29.67 -44.69 -16.48
C ARG A 274 -30.31 -45.81 -15.62
N ARG A 275 -31.61 -45.74 -15.50
CA ARG A 275 -32.47 -46.90 -15.05
C ARG A 275 -32.47 -47.98 -16.09
#